data_e38088727cddcea52aa6d765b6e58ff6
#
_entry.id   e38088727cddcea52aa6d765b6e58ff6
#
_cell.length_a   1.000
_cell.length_b   1.000
_cell.length_c   1.000
_cell.angle_alpha   90.00
_cell.angle_beta   90.00
_cell.angle_gamma   90.00
#
_symmetry.space_group_name_H-M   'P 1'
#
loop_
_entity.id
_entity.type
_entity.pdbx_description
1 polymer ?
#
loop_
_entity_poly.entity_id
_entity_poly.type
_entity_poly.pdbx_seq_one_letter_code
_entity_poly.pdbx_strand_id
1 'polypeptide(L)'
;MADADVHEGDLVLEVGAGLGSLTVPLAEAGCRVLAVEVDRGLANALREVVAPYPNVRIEVADAMRLDWPSMLGAGRWSMVSNLPYNVSVPLVLELLETAPAIDRYVVMVQREVGERLVAGPGAEGYGAVSVRVAY
;
A
#
# COMPACT_ATOMS: atom_id res chain seq x y z
N MET A 1 -10.57 6.57 -4.84
CA MET A 1 -9.13 6.69 -4.49
C MET A 1 -8.44 7.77 -5.30
N ALA A 2 -8.93 9.00 -5.16
CA ALA A 2 -8.39 10.14 -5.92
C ALA A 2 -6.91 10.39 -5.61
N ASP A 3 -6.51 10.30 -4.33
CA ASP A 3 -5.14 10.59 -3.92
C ASP A 3 -4.13 9.54 -4.42
N ALA A 4 -4.57 8.31 -4.61
CA ALA A 4 -3.71 7.26 -5.13
C ALA A 4 -3.63 7.27 -6.65
N ASP A 5 -4.59 7.92 -7.34
CA ASP A 5 -4.66 8.01 -8.80
C ASP A 5 -4.55 6.62 -9.45
N VAL A 6 -5.35 5.70 -8.97
CA VAL A 6 -5.41 4.33 -9.48
C VAL A 6 -6.67 4.12 -10.30
N HIS A 7 -6.57 3.22 -11.27
CA HIS A 7 -7.63 2.94 -12.23
C HIS A 7 -7.91 1.45 -12.33
N GLU A 8 -9.05 1.11 -12.90
CA GLU A 8 -9.42 -0.27 -13.14
C GLU A 8 -8.31 -1.03 -13.88
N GLY A 9 -7.97 -2.20 -13.39
CA GLY A 9 -6.92 -3.03 -13.95
C GLY A 9 -5.52 -2.75 -13.47
N ASP A 10 -5.31 -1.66 -12.74
CA ASP A 10 -3.99 -1.34 -12.20
C ASP A 10 -3.55 -2.39 -11.19
N LEU A 11 -2.26 -2.70 -11.23
CA LEU A 11 -1.62 -3.59 -10.25
C LEU A 11 -1.20 -2.76 -9.04
N VAL A 12 -1.76 -3.08 -7.89
CA VAL A 12 -1.50 -2.34 -6.65
C VAL A 12 -0.99 -3.27 -5.58
N LEU A 13 0.15 -2.93 -5.02
CA LEU A 13 0.67 -3.57 -3.82
C LEU A 13 0.30 -2.70 -2.61
N GLU A 14 -0.42 -3.28 -1.68
CA GLU A 14 -0.72 -2.63 -0.41
C GLU A 14 0.05 -3.31 0.71
N VAL A 15 0.83 -2.55 1.47
CA VAL A 15 1.57 -3.08 2.62
C VAL A 15 0.92 -2.56 3.89
N GLY A 16 0.66 -3.47 4.84
CA GLY A 16 0.01 -3.14 6.08
C GLY A 16 -1.50 -2.97 5.90
N ALA A 17 -2.13 -3.94 5.25
CA ALA A 17 -3.55 -3.85 4.87
C ALA A 17 -4.51 -3.79 6.07
N GLY A 18 -4.13 -4.36 7.21
CA GLY A 18 -4.97 -4.33 8.41
C GLY A 18 -6.34 -4.92 8.19
N LEU A 19 -7.37 -4.15 8.49
CA LEU A 19 -8.77 -4.58 8.35
C LEU A 19 -9.40 -4.18 7.01
N GLY A 20 -8.62 -3.68 6.07
CA GLY A 20 -9.09 -3.45 4.71
C GLY A 20 -9.67 -2.07 4.43
N SER A 21 -9.43 -1.09 5.29
CA SER A 21 -9.96 0.26 5.09
C SER A 21 -9.46 0.92 3.81
N LEU A 22 -8.29 0.50 3.30
CA LEU A 22 -7.76 0.95 2.02
C LEU A 22 -7.94 -0.13 0.95
N THR A 23 -7.83 -1.40 1.33
CA THR A 23 -7.95 -2.54 0.41
C THR A 23 -9.30 -2.55 -0.29
N VAL A 24 -10.39 -2.33 0.44
CA VAL A 24 -11.73 -2.37 -0.11
C VAL A 24 -11.96 -1.28 -1.16
N PRO A 25 -11.64 0.01 -0.90
CA PRO A 25 -11.75 1.02 -1.95
C PRO A 25 -10.91 0.73 -3.19
N LEU A 26 -9.71 0.18 -3.03
CA LEU A 26 -8.87 -0.22 -4.17
C LEU A 26 -9.54 -1.34 -4.98
N ALA A 27 -10.09 -2.32 -4.30
CA ALA A 27 -10.79 -3.43 -4.95
C ALA A 27 -12.04 -2.93 -5.67
N GLU A 28 -12.79 -2.03 -5.05
CA GLU A 28 -14.00 -1.45 -5.67
C GLU A 28 -13.67 -0.60 -6.88
N ALA A 29 -12.49 0.01 -6.91
CA ALA A 29 -12.01 0.74 -8.08
C ALA A 29 -11.59 -0.17 -9.23
N GLY A 30 -11.60 -1.49 -9.03
CA GLY A 30 -11.26 -2.46 -10.06
C GLY A 30 -9.79 -2.78 -10.15
N CYS A 31 -8.98 -2.35 -9.19
CA CYS A 31 -7.56 -2.68 -9.15
C CYS A 31 -7.33 -4.15 -8.83
N ARG A 32 -6.22 -4.69 -9.30
CA ARG A 32 -5.74 -6.00 -8.89
C ARG A 32 -4.82 -5.78 -7.70
N VAL A 33 -5.27 -6.18 -6.52
CA VAL A 33 -4.60 -5.83 -5.26
C VAL A 33 -3.85 -7.03 -4.70
N LEU A 34 -2.57 -6.86 -4.43
CA LEU A 34 -1.80 -7.75 -3.59
C LEU A 34 -1.66 -7.07 -2.23
N ALA A 35 -2.35 -7.59 -1.23
CA ALA A 35 -2.34 -7.05 0.12
C ALA A 35 -1.40 -7.87 0.99
N VAL A 36 -0.37 -7.24 1.53
CA VAL A 36 0.61 -7.87 2.40
C VAL A 36 0.35 -7.44 3.83
N GLU A 37 0.16 -8.42 4.70
CA GLU A 37 -0.09 -8.20 6.11
C GLU A 37 0.73 -9.19 6.93
N VAL A 38 1.50 -8.68 7.90
CA VAL A 38 2.37 -9.52 8.73
C VAL A 38 1.61 -10.18 9.89
N ASP A 39 0.55 -9.56 10.36
CA ASP A 39 -0.25 -10.07 11.47
C ASP A 39 -1.28 -11.08 10.97
N ARG A 40 -1.19 -12.31 11.45
CA ARG A 40 -2.09 -13.39 11.02
C ARG A 40 -3.53 -13.14 11.43
N GLY A 41 -3.77 -12.58 12.60
CA GLY A 41 -5.11 -12.26 13.07
C GLY A 41 -5.77 -11.21 12.18
N LEU A 42 -5.04 -10.16 11.84
CA LEU A 42 -5.53 -9.13 10.93
C LEU A 42 -5.75 -9.70 9.53
N ALA A 43 -4.83 -10.53 9.04
CA ALA A 43 -4.98 -11.15 7.73
C ALA A 43 -6.22 -12.06 7.66
N ASN A 44 -6.51 -12.80 8.72
CA ASN A 44 -7.72 -13.63 8.78
C ASN A 44 -8.98 -12.78 8.74
N ALA A 45 -9.00 -11.68 9.50
CA ALA A 45 -10.13 -10.74 9.46
C ALA A 45 -10.25 -10.09 8.07
N LEU A 46 -9.13 -9.74 7.46
CA LEU A 46 -9.11 -9.16 6.12
C LEU A 46 -9.68 -10.10 5.08
N ARG A 47 -9.40 -11.40 5.18
CA ARG A 47 -9.97 -12.40 4.25
C ARG A 47 -11.48 -12.38 4.25
N GLU A 48 -12.09 -12.22 5.41
CA GLU A 48 -13.54 -12.12 5.50
C GLU A 48 -14.05 -10.82 4.87
N VAL A 49 -13.36 -9.72 5.13
CA VAL A 49 -13.74 -8.40 4.62
C VAL A 49 -13.68 -8.37 3.09
N VAL A 50 -12.65 -8.96 2.49
CA VAL A 50 -12.45 -8.91 1.04
C VAL A 50 -12.99 -10.13 0.29
N ALA A 51 -13.67 -11.03 0.99
CA ALA A 51 -14.25 -12.22 0.35
C ALA A 51 -15.10 -11.91 -0.89
N PRO A 52 -15.87 -10.80 -0.95
CA PRO A 52 -16.61 -10.43 -2.17
C PRO A 52 -15.75 -9.97 -3.33
N TYR A 53 -14.45 -9.74 -3.13
CA TYR A 53 -13.57 -9.14 -4.12
C TYR A 53 -12.54 -10.16 -4.62
N PRO A 54 -12.80 -10.83 -5.77
CA PRO A 54 -11.86 -11.82 -6.31
C PRO A 54 -10.56 -11.20 -6.84
N ASN A 55 -10.52 -9.90 -7.00
CA ASN A 55 -9.35 -9.16 -7.46
C ASN A 55 -8.36 -8.82 -6.33
N VAL A 56 -8.61 -9.30 -5.12
CA VAL A 56 -7.69 -9.12 -3.98
C VAL A 56 -7.01 -10.44 -3.66
N ARG A 57 -5.70 -10.42 -3.57
CA ARG A 57 -4.88 -11.52 -3.09
C ARG A 57 -4.22 -11.08 -1.79
N ILE A 58 -4.23 -11.93 -0.78
CA ILE A 58 -3.62 -11.66 0.52
C ILE A 58 -2.38 -12.51 0.68
N GLU A 59 -1.29 -11.88 1.11
CA GLU A 59 -0.05 -12.55 1.47
C GLU A 59 0.27 -12.25 2.93
N VAL A 60 0.41 -13.28 3.77
CA VAL A 60 0.81 -13.11 5.16
C VAL A 60 2.32 -13.22 5.23
N ALA A 61 2.99 -12.07 5.30
CA ALA A 61 4.43 -12.03 5.25
C ALA A 61 4.96 -10.68 5.72
N ASP A 62 6.26 -10.68 6.06
CA ASP A 62 6.99 -9.44 6.30
C ASP A 62 7.46 -8.87 4.97
N ALA A 63 6.98 -7.68 4.63
CA ALA A 63 7.32 -7.03 3.36
C ALA A 63 8.81 -6.79 3.18
N MET A 64 9.57 -6.69 4.28
CA MET A 64 11.03 -6.50 4.23
C MET A 64 11.79 -7.76 3.83
N ARG A 65 11.10 -8.90 3.75
CA ARG A 65 11.74 -10.21 3.53
C ARG A 65 11.23 -10.96 2.32
N LEU A 66 10.35 -10.36 1.53
CA LEU A 66 9.77 -11.03 0.36
C LEU A 66 10.72 -10.96 -0.85
N ASP A 67 10.67 -12.01 -1.66
CA ASP A 67 11.31 -12.01 -2.97
C ASP A 67 10.40 -11.29 -3.96
N TRP A 68 10.56 -10.00 -4.08
CA TRP A 68 9.67 -9.15 -4.85
C TRP A 68 9.66 -9.46 -6.35
N PRO A 69 10.80 -9.74 -7.01
CA PRO A 69 10.75 -10.13 -8.41
C PRO A 69 9.87 -11.34 -8.68
N SER A 70 9.95 -12.36 -7.82
CA SER A 70 9.07 -13.54 -7.94
C SER A 70 7.62 -13.22 -7.65
N MET A 71 7.39 -12.36 -6.66
CA MET A 71 6.04 -12.03 -6.19
C MET A 71 5.30 -11.17 -7.19
N LEU A 72 5.95 -10.16 -7.76
CA LEU A 72 5.29 -9.17 -8.61
C LEU A 72 5.30 -9.54 -10.10
N GLY A 73 6.27 -10.32 -10.54
CA GLY A 73 6.37 -10.69 -11.94
C GLY A 73 6.71 -9.52 -12.85
N ALA A 74 6.24 -9.58 -14.08
CA ALA A 74 6.64 -8.67 -15.15
C ALA A 74 5.81 -7.38 -15.24
N GLY A 75 4.80 -7.20 -14.41
CA GLY A 75 3.94 -6.02 -14.48
C GLY A 75 4.58 -4.78 -13.88
N ARG A 76 3.89 -3.65 -14.03
CA ARG A 76 4.22 -2.42 -13.34
C ARG A 76 3.25 -2.21 -12.20
N TRP A 77 3.78 -1.92 -11.04
CA TRP A 77 3.01 -1.83 -9.82
C TRP A 77 3.06 -0.45 -9.19
N SER A 78 1.96 -0.07 -8.56
CA SER A 78 1.93 1.03 -7.61
C SER A 78 1.90 0.45 -6.21
N MET A 79 2.72 0.96 -5.31
CA MET A 79 2.69 0.57 -3.91
C MET A 79 1.90 1.60 -3.11
N VAL A 80 0.99 1.12 -2.29
CA VAL A 80 0.21 1.96 -1.37
C VAL A 80 0.43 1.44 0.03
N SER A 81 0.73 2.31 0.97
CA SER A 81 0.84 1.92 2.37
C SER A 81 0.18 2.94 3.27
N ASN A 82 -0.42 2.44 4.34
CA ASN A 82 -1.01 3.25 5.39
C ASN A 82 -0.35 2.83 6.71
N LEU A 83 0.93 3.11 6.82
CA LEU A 83 1.78 2.72 7.93
C LEU A 83 2.37 3.96 8.60
N PRO A 84 2.77 3.87 9.87
CA PRO A 84 3.50 4.96 10.50
C PRO A 84 4.72 5.37 9.68
N TYR A 85 5.05 6.64 9.71
CA TYR A 85 6.14 7.20 8.93
C TYR A 85 7.47 6.48 9.17
N ASN A 86 7.77 6.15 10.43
CA ASN A 86 9.00 5.45 10.80
C ASN A 86 9.08 4.02 10.25
N VAL A 87 7.95 3.44 9.83
CA VAL A 87 7.90 2.14 9.16
C VAL A 87 7.91 2.31 7.65
N SER A 88 7.17 3.30 7.14
CA SER A 88 7.01 3.51 5.71
C SER A 88 8.31 3.92 5.02
N VAL A 89 9.12 4.76 5.63
CA VAL A 89 10.35 5.25 5.00
C VAL A 89 11.36 4.13 4.78
N PRO A 90 11.72 3.32 5.79
CA PRO A 90 12.62 2.19 5.55
C PRO A 90 12.07 1.19 4.54
N LEU A 91 10.76 0.95 4.54
CA LEU A 91 10.11 0.06 3.60
C LEU A 91 10.27 0.57 2.16
N VAL A 92 9.98 1.84 1.92
CA VAL A 92 10.12 2.42 0.57
C VAL A 92 11.56 2.33 0.10
N LEU A 93 12.53 2.64 0.96
CA LEU A 93 13.95 2.54 0.61
C LEU A 93 14.34 1.11 0.22
N GLU A 94 13.84 0.12 0.96
CA GLU A 94 14.10 -1.28 0.64
C GLU A 94 13.46 -1.68 -0.69
N LEU A 95 12.21 -1.30 -0.91
CA LEU A 95 11.50 -1.63 -2.15
C LEU A 95 12.11 -0.96 -3.38
N LEU A 96 12.67 0.23 -3.23
CA LEU A 96 13.38 0.90 -4.33
C LEU A 96 14.55 0.07 -4.83
N GLU A 97 15.20 -0.67 -3.94
CA GLU A 97 16.33 -1.53 -4.30
C GLU A 97 15.90 -2.92 -4.76
N THR A 98 14.88 -3.50 -4.14
CA THR A 98 14.56 -4.92 -4.30
C THR A 98 13.35 -5.18 -5.18
N ALA A 99 12.54 -4.17 -5.47
CA ALA A 99 11.30 -4.32 -6.22
C ALA A 99 11.21 -3.30 -7.37
N PRO A 100 12.03 -3.45 -8.41
CA PRO A 100 12.03 -2.47 -9.52
C PRO A 100 10.74 -2.45 -10.32
N ALA A 101 9.88 -3.47 -10.19
CA ALA A 101 8.56 -3.46 -10.81
C ALA A 101 7.63 -2.38 -10.22
N ILE A 102 7.93 -1.89 -9.03
CA ILE A 102 7.16 -0.80 -8.42
C ILE A 102 7.73 0.52 -8.94
N ASP A 103 6.92 1.25 -9.71
CA ASP A 103 7.33 2.53 -10.27
C ASP A 103 6.63 3.73 -9.65
N ARG A 104 5.72 3.49 -8.72
CA ARG A 104 4.98 4.54 -8.06
C ARG A 104 4.69 4.16 -6.62
N TYR A 105 4.87 5.12 -5.72
CA TYR A 105 4.65 4.93 -4.29
C TYR A 105 3.66 5.97 -3.78
N VAL A 106 2.62 5.52 -3.08
CA VAL A 106 1.69 6.38 -2.38
C VAL A 106 1.76 6.01 -0.90
N VAL A 107 2.26 6.89 -0.09
CA VAL A 107 2.42 6.66 1.34
C VAL A 107 1.48 7.59 2.09
N MET A 108 0.59 7.01 2.89
CA MET A 108 -0.30 7.74 3.74
C MET A 108 0.31 7.82 5.13
N VAL A 109 0.51 9.03 5.63
CA VAL A 109 1.13 9.27 6.92
C VAL A 109 0.13 9.86 7.89
N GLN A 110 0.27 9.45 9.15
CA GLN A 110 -0.57 10.00 10.19
C GLN A 110 -0.36 11.50 10.36
N ARG A 111 -1.43 12.17 10.64
CA ARG A 111 -1.50 13.59 10.75
C ARG A 111 -0.51 14.21 11.73
N GLU A 112 -0.34 13.60 12.89
CA GLU A 112 0.56 14.12 13.92
C GLU A 112 1.98 14.32 13.40
N VAL A 113 2.43 13.39 12.55
CA VAL A 113 3.73 13.50 11.90
C VAL A 113 3.67 14.55 10.80
N GLY A 114 2.56 14.60 10.06
CA GLY A 114 2.33 15.59 9.01
C GLY A 114 2.30 17.02 9.55
N GLU A 115 1.73 17.25 10.72
CA GLU A 115 1.68 18.57 11.33
C GLU A 115 3.05 19.15 11.65
N ARG A 116 4.01 18.32 11.96
CA ARG A 116 5.39 18.75 12.20
C ARG A 116 6.09 19.16 10.90
N LEU A 117 5.65 18.64 9.80
CA LEU A 117 6.23 18.90 8.49
C LEU A 117 5.47 19.98 7.74
N VAL A 118 4.17 20.01 7.91
CA VAL A 118 3.29 20.95 7.22
C VAL A 118 2.27 21.48 8.24
N ALA A 119 2.59 22.59 8.87
CA ALA A 119 1.66 23.23 9.78
C ALA A 119 0.50 23.81 8.97
N GLY A 120 -0.64 23.15 8.99
CA GLY A 120 -1.81 23.60 8.28
C GLY A 120 -3.09 23.30 9.04
N PRO A 121 -3.97 24.30 9.28
CA PRO A 121 -5.27 24.04 9.87
C PRO A 121 -6.13 23.18 8.94
N GLY A 122 -6.96 22.36 9.51
CA GLY A 122 -7.92 21.55 8.75
C GLY A 122 -7.43 20.22 8.26
N ALA A 123 -6.24 19.84 8.64
CA ALA A 123 -5.73 18.55 8.26
C ALA A 123 -6.40 17.48 9.12
N GLU A 124 -6.76 16.37 8.55
CA GLU A 124 -7.70 15.43 9.15
C GLU A 124 -7.14 14.08 9.53
N GLY A 125 -6.02 14.05 10.23
CA GLY A 125 -5.45 12.82 10.72
C GLY A 125 -4.44 12.18 9.79
N TYR A 126 -4.63 12.25 8.47
CA TYR A 126 -3.72 11.64 7.49
C TYR A 126 -3.42 12.59 6.34
N GLY A 127 -2.18 12.53 5.88
CA GLY A 127 -1.79 13.08 4.60
C GLY A 127 -1.31 11.97 3.69
N ALA A 128 -1.24 12.21 2.39
CA ALA A 128 -0.74 11.28 1.42
C ALA A 128 0.42 11.89 0.63
N VAL A 129 1.46 11.11 0.43
CA VAL A 129 2.59 11.49 -0.42
C VAL A 129 2.68 10.47 -1.54
N SER A 130 2.67 10.96 -2.78
CA SER A 130 2.81 10.11 -3.95
C SER A 130 4.12 10.44 -4.64
N VAL A 131 4.92 9.42 -4.89
CA VAL A 131 6.21 9.55 -5.57
C VAL A 131 6.24 8.57 -6.74
N ARG A 132 6.55 9.08 -7.92
CA ARG A 132 6.78 8.25 -9.09
C ARG A 132 8.27 8.11 -9.29
N VAL A 133 8.73 6.87 -9.39
CA VAL A 133 10.14 6.57 -9.59
C VAL A 133 10.47 6.71 -11.08
N ALA A 134 11.49 7.49 -11.37
CA ALA A 134 12.04 7.64 -12.73
C ALA A 134 13.30 6.79 -12.85
N TYR A 135 13.31 5.92 -13.82
CA TYR A 135 14.49 5.09 -14.12
C TYR A 135 15.15 5.52 -15.42
#